data_b6ae999b837e955634e6cc9539f6b31d
#
_entry.id   b6ae999b837e955634e6cc9539f6b31d
#
_cell.length_a   1.000
_cell.length_b   1.000
_cell.length_c   1.000
_cell.angle_alpha   90.00
_cell.angle_beta   90.00
_cell.angle_gamma   90.00
#
_symmetry.space_group_name_H-M   'P 1'
#
loop_
_entity.id
_entity.type
_entity.pdbx_description
1 polymer ?
#
loop_
_entity_poly.entity_id
_entity_poly.type
_entity_poly.pdbx_seq_one_letter_code
_entity_poly.pdbx_strand_id
1 'polypeptide(L)'
;MRHLLVVVDVFLANNSDQLSDFPLPDLIEFHREKDMVASFLSARPRHSFHQLKVDEDGVVTQFGAATDSDSWINGGYMVLSQEIFDYVEEGDELVDKPFERLMFERRLGSLKYTGFWAAMDTFKDKIMFDRMHGRNERPWEVWPNGT
;
A
#
# COMPACT_ATOMS: atom_id res chain seq x y z
N MET A 1 0.91 17.39 14.75
CA MET A 1 0.11 16.16 14.52
C MET A 1 -0.06 15.31 15.79
N ARG A 2 0.97 15.15 16.62
CA ARG A 2 0.94 14.35 17.88
C ARG A 2 -0.20 14.75 18.84
N HIS A 3 -0.57 16.04 18.92
CA HIS A 3 -1.61 16.54 19.85
C HIS A 3 -3.05 16.16 19.48
N LEU A 4 -3.31 15.73 18.23
CA LEU A 4 -4.64 15.31 17.77
C LEU A 4 -4.91 13.82 18.02
N LEU A 5 -3.89 13.02 18.31
CA LEU A 5 -3.97 11.55 18.41
C LEU A 5 -3.80 11.02 19.84
N VAL A 6 -3.84 11.89 20.84
CA VAL A 6 -3.58 11.55 22.25
C VAL A 6 -4.60 10.56 22.88
N VAL A 7 -5.69 10.26 22.19
CA VAL A 7 -6.81 9.45 22.73
C VAL A 7 -6.92 8.06 22.05
N VAL A 8 -6.11 7.77 21.04
CA VAL A 8 -6.21 6.50 20.31
C VAL A 8 -4.86 5.77 20.31
N ASP A 9 -4.87 4.50 20.67
CA ASP A 9 -3.65 3.67 20.66
C ASP A 9 -3.19 3.33 19.24
N VAL A 10 -4.14 3.25 18.32
CA VAL A 10 -3.94 2.87 16.91
C VAL A 10 -4.73 3.81 16.01
N PHE A 11 -4.15 4.22 14.90
CA PHE A 11 -4.80 5.05 13.89
C PHE A 11 -4.52 4.55 12.47
N LEU A 12 -5.38 4.97 11.54
CA LEU A 12 -5.26 4.65 10.13
C LEU A 12 -4.66 5.82 9.36
N ALA A 13 -3.80 5.50 8.39
CA ALA A 13 -3.29 6.44 7.42
C ALA A 13 -3.36 5.82 6.03
N ASN A 14 -3.56 6.64 5.00
CA ASN A 14 -3.51 6.17 3.62
C ASN A 14 -3.00 7.25 2.67
N ASN A 15 -2.52 6.81 1.52
CA ASN A 15 -2.27 7.67 0.38
C ASN A 15 -3.58 7.97 -0.33
N SER A 16 -3.85 9.24 -0.62
CA SER A 16 -5.15 9.69 -1.15
C SER A 16 -5.40 9.34 -2.62
N ASP A 17 -4.40 8.82 -3.31
CA ASP A 17 -4.40 8.48 -4.73
C ASP A 17 -4.66 6.99 -5.02
N GLN A 18 -5.04 6.21 -4.00
CA GLN A 18 -5.20 4.76 -4.11
C GLN A 18 -6.60 4.30 -3.74
N LEU A 19 -7.11 3.33 -4.48
CA LEU A 19 -8.40 2.67 -4.24
C LEU A 19 -8.22 1.15 -4.16
N SER A 20 -8.97 0.52 -3.26
CA SER A 20 -8.96 -0.93 -3.05
C SER A 20 -10.31 -1.42 -2.55
N ASP A 21 -10.63 -2.68 -2.81
CA ASP A 21 -11.74 -3.40 -2.19
C ASP A 21 -11.31 -4.18 -0.93
N PHE A 22 -10.10 -3.89 -0.42
CA PHE A 22 -9.53 -4.55 0.73
C PHE A 22 -10.33 -4.27 2.01
N PRO A 23 -10.69 -5.30 2.80
CA PRO A 23 -11.36 -5.12 4.08
C PRO A 23 -10.40 -4.57 5.14
N LEU A 24 -10.47 -3.27 5.44
CA LEU A 24 -9.61 -2.62 6.45
C LEU A 24 -9.60 -3.28 7.83
N PRO A 25 -10.71 -3.87 8.34
CA PRO A 25 -10.67 -4.60 9.61
C PRO A 25 -9.61 -5.70 9.67
N ASP A 26 -9.34 -6.39 8.55
CA ASP A 26 -8.35 -7.47 8.50
C ASP A 26 -6.92 -6.94 8.72
N LEU A 27 -6.62 -5.73 8.23
CA LEU A 27 -5.31 -5.10 8.48
C LEU A 27 -5.16 -4.66 9.94
N ILE A 28 -6.24 -4.19 10.56
CA ILE A 28 -6.26 -3.81 11.98
C ILE A 28 -6.05 -5.05 12.86
N GLU A 29 -6.73 -6.15 12.54
CA GLU A 29 -6.59 -7.42 13.27
C GLU A 29 -5.16 -7.95 13.13
N PHE A 30 -4.63 -8.02 11.89
CA PHE A 30 -3.25 -8.40 11.62
C PHE A 30 -2.25 -7.56 12.43
N HIS A 31 -2.42 -6.24 12.46
CA HIS A 31 -1.56 -5.32 13.20
C HIS A 31 -1.52 -5.64 14.70
N ARG A 32 -2.69 -5.90 15.29
CA ARG A 32 -2.83 -6.23 16.72
C ARG A 32 -2.28 -7.63 17.04
N GLU A 33 -2.63 -8.62 16.24
CA GLU A 33 -2.18 -10.01 16.45
C GLU A 33 -0.65 -10.15 16.37
N LYS A 34 -0.01 -9.36 15.50
CA LYS A 34 1.44 -9.39 15.29
C LYS A 34 2.19 -8.42 16.18
N ASP A 35 1.49 -7.63 17.00
CA ASP A 35 2.08 -6.61 17.89
C ASP A 35 3.05 -5.68 17.14
N MET A 36 2.58 -5.13 16.01
CA MET A 36 3.39 -4.25 15.16
C MET A 36 3.25 -2.78 15.56
N VAL A 37 4.28 -1.98 15.29
CA VAL A 37 4.22 -0.52 15.40
C VAL A 37 3.62 0.09 14.13
N ALA A 38 3.96 -0.48 12.98
CA ALA A 38 3.36 -0.13 11.71
C ALA A 38 3.02 -1.39 10.90
N SER A 39 1.86 -1.37 10.26
CA SER A 39 1.45 -2.40 9.31
C SER A 39 0.85 -1.75 8.08
N PHE A 40 1.07 -2.32 6.91
CA PHE A 40 0.52 -1.80 5.67
C PHE A 40 0.02 -2.91 4.74
N LEU A 41 -0.86 -2.51 3.83
CA LEU A 41 -1.30 -3.37 2.74
C LEU A 41 -0.19 -3.51 1.72
N SER A 42 0.17 -4.74 1.35
CA SER A 42 0.99 -5.00 0.17
C SER A 42 0.12 -5.41 -1.00
N ALA A 43 0.29 -4.72 -2.10
CA ALA A 43 -0.40 -5.00 -3.35
C ALA A 43 0.59 -5.43 -4.45
N ARG A 44 0.09 -6.13 -5.46
CA ARG A 44 0.85 -6.38 -6.68
C ARG A 44 0.66 -5.21 -7.64
N PRO A 45 1.75 -4.59 -8.10
CA PRO A 45 1.64 -3.50 -9.07
C PRO A 45 1.02 -4.00 -10.37
N ARG A 46 0.00 -3.29 -10.87
CA ARG A 46 -0.58 -3.52 -12.18
C ARG A 46 0.18 -2.72 -13.23
N HIS A 47 1.43 -3.10 -13.51
CA HIS A 47 2.19 -2.44 -14.55
C HIS A 47 1.83 -3.01 -15.93
N SER A 48 1.58 -2.11 -16.88
CA SER A 48 1.45 -2.44 -18.30
C SER A 48 2.80 -2.52 -19.01
N PHE A 49 3.91 -2.59 -18.25
CA PHE A 49 5.25 -2.69 -18.81
C PHE A 49 5.72 -4.13 -18.85
N HIS A 50 6.50 -4.46 -19.87
CA HIS A 50 7.24 -5.71 -19.89
C HIS A 50 8.57 -5.52 -19.15
N GLN A 51 8.88 -6.45 -18.27
CA GLN A 51 10.20 -6.51 -17.64
C GLN A 51 11.18 -7.21 -18.59
N LEU A 52 12.40 -6.69 -18.61
CA LEU A 52 13.49 -7.24 -19.39
C LEU A 52 14.63 -7.62 -18.45
N LYS A 53 15.29 -8.75 -18.70
CA LYS A 53 16.66 -8.95 -18.25
C LYS A 53 17.56 -8.83 -19.47
N VAL A 54 18.60 -8.06 -19.34
CA VAL A 54 19.59 -7.80 -20.38
C VAL A 54 20.94 -8.20 -19.83
N ASP A 55 21.73 -8.95 -20.56
CA ASP A 55 23.08 -9.29 -20.18
C ASP A 55 24.10 -8.15 -20.46
N GLU A 56 25.39 -8.41 -20.16
CA GLU A 56 26.45 -7.40 -20.30
C GLU A 56 26.70 -7.00 -21.77
N ASP A 57 26.31 -7.85 -22.72
CA ASP A 57 26.42 -7.62 -24.16
C ASP A 57 25.19 -6.91 -24.76
N GLY A 58 24.18 -6.61 -23.94
CA GLY A 58 22.95 -5.96 -24.38
C GLY A 58 21.90 -6.91 -24.97
N VAL A 59 22.09 -8.22 -24.83
CA VAL A 59 21.13 -9.23 -25.30
C VAL A 59 20.02 -9.42 -24.28
N VAL A 60 18.76 -9.39 -24.75
CA VAL A 60 17.59 -9.64 -23.89
C VAL A 60 17.53 -11.13 -23.58
N THR A 61 17.74 -11.50 -22.33
CA THR A 61 17.74 -12.88 -21.83
C THR A 61 16.40 -13.29 -21.20
N GLN A 62 15.57 -12.32 -20.82
CA GLN A 62 14.21 -12.55 -20.35
C GLN A 62 13.31 -11.39 -20.79
N PHE A 63 12.09 -11.73 -21.19
CA PHE A 63 11.05 -10.78 -21.58
C PHE A 63 9.70 -11.30 -21.08
N GLY A 64 8.95 -10.51 -20.31
CA GLY A 64 7.66 -10.91 -19.77
C GLY A 64 6.86 -9.76 -19.18
N ALA A 65 5.60 -10.02 -18.86
CA ALA A 65 4.78 -9.06 -18.15
C ALA A 65 5.33 -8.84 -16.73
N ALA A 66 5.31 -7.62 -16.24
CA ALA A 66 5.75 -7.28 -14.88
C ALA A 66 4.92 -7.99 -13.78
N THR A 67 3.76 -8.54 -14.15
CA THR A 67 2.89 -9.35 -13.28
C THR A 67 3.51 -10.67 -12.81
N ASP A 68 4.55 -11.15 -13.50
CA ASP A 68 5.26 -12.39 -13.15
C ASP A 68 6.36 -12.17 -12.10
N SER A 69 6.61 -10.92 -11.70
CA SER A 69 7.54 -10.65 -10.60
C SER A 69 6.87 -10.91 -9.25
N ASP A 70 7.56 -11.60 -8.35
CA ASP A 70 7.15 -11.75 -6.94
C ASP A 70 7.22 -10.43 -6.14
N SER A 71 7.28 -9.30 -6.85
CA SER A 71 7.39 -7.98 -6.26
C SER A 71 6.07 -7.54 -5.64
N TRP A 72 6.14 -7.17 -4.39
CA TRP A 72 5.07 -6.52 -3.65
C TRP A 72 5.44 -5.05 -3.41
N ILE A 73 4.46 -4.17 -3.48
CA ILE A 73 4.65 -2.75 -3.20
C ILE A 73 3.78 -2.33 -2.03
N ASN A 74 4.16 -1.23 -1.39
CA ASN A 74 3.31 -0.59 -0.38
C ASN A 74 2.01 -0.11 -1.06
N GLY A 75 0.88 -0.69 -0.65
CA GLY A 75 -0.45 -0.37 -1.17
C GLY A 75 -1.09 0.86 -0.52
N GLY A 76 -0.35 1.60 0.32
CA GLY A 76 -0.73 2.91 0.85
C GLY A 76 -1.79 2.91 1.93
N TYR A 77 -2.37 1.78 2.32
CA TYR A 77 -3.26 1.66 3.48
C TYR A 77 -2.44 1.19 4.67
N MET A 78 -2.43 1.95 5.75
CA MET A 78 -1.56 1.74 6.90
C MET A 78 -2.35 1.75 8.20
N VAL A 79 -1.93 0.88 9.12
CA VAL A 79 -2.33 0.88 10.53
C VAL A 79 -1.08 1.19 11.34
N LEU A 80 -1.16 2.19 12.19
CA LEU A 80 -0.04 2.73 12.94
C LEU A 80 -0.39 2.82 14.42
N SER A 81 0.49 2.32 15.30
CA SER A 81 0.44 2.58 16.72
C SER A 81 1.00 3.96 17.03
N GLN A 82 0.61 4.57 18.15
CA GLN A 82 1.20 5.84 18.61
C GLN A 82 2.73 5.78 18.76
N GLU A 83 3.26 4.61 19.09
CA GLU A 83 4.70 4.34 19.18
C GLU A 83 5.48 4.73 17.93
N ILE A 84 4.82 4.82 16.75
CA ILE A 84 5.46 5.26 15.50
C ILE A 84 6.15 6.63 15.62
N PHE A 85 5.65 7.51 16.48
CA PHE A 85 6.24 8.82 16.68
C PHE A 85 7.60 8.80 17.38
N ASP A 86 7.95 7.70 18.04
CA ASP A 86 9.28 7.51 18.64
C ASP A 86 10.34 7.11 17.58
N TYR A 87 9.88 6.70 16.40
CA TYR A 87 10.71 6.32 15.25
C TYR A 87 10.87 7.45 14.21
N VAL A 88 10.07 8.52 14.31
CA VAL A 88 10.10 9.65 13.37
C VAL A 88 10.98 10.76 13.91
N GLU A 89 12.04 11.10 13.16
CA GLU A 89 12.90 12.24 13.45
C GLU A 89 12.51 13.46 12.59
N GLU A 90 13.07 14.62 12.89
CA GLU A 90 12.81 15.84 12.14
C GLU A 90 13.32 15.69 10.69
N GLY A 91 12.44 15.90 9.71
CA GLY A 91 12.74 15.76 8.30
C GLY A 91 12.55 14.36 7.71
N ASP A 92 12.18 13.36 8.52
CA ASP A 92 11.86 12.02 8.02
C ASP A 92 10.51 12.00 7.28
N GLU A 93 10.48 11.25 6.19
CA GLU A 93 9.23 10.76 5.59
C GLU A 93 8.83 9.45 6.27
N LEU A 94 7.54 9.31 6.62
CA LEU A 94 7.01 8.19 7.39
C LEU A 94 7.38 6.82 6.80
N VAL A 95 7.25 6.68 5.49
CA VAL A 95 7.47 5.40 4.77
C VAL A 95 8.93 5.16 4.35
N ASP A 96 9.86 5.97 4.79
CA ASP A 96 11.29 5.82 4.52
C ASP A 96 12.04 5.41 5.81
N LYS A 97 12.72 6.34 6.47
CA LYS A 97 13.59 6.06 7.62
C LYS A 97 12.87 5.42 8.82
N PRO A 98 11.66 5.87 9.23
CA PRO A 98 10.91 5.20 10.29
C PRO A 98 10.60 3.75 9.96
N PHE A 99 10.18 3.43 8.74
CA PHE A 99 9.90 2.05 8.33
C PHE A 99 11.18 1.21 8.28
N GLU A 100 12.31 1.78 7.85
CA GLU A 100 13.60 1.10 7.88
C GLU A 100 14.00 0.72 9.32
N ARG A 101 13.87 1.65 10.29
CA ARG A 101 14.13 1.38 11.71
C ARG A 101 13.24 0.27 12.26
N LEU A 102 11.93 0.33 11.98
CA LEU A 102 10.98 -0.70 12.39
C LEU A 102 11.25 -2.06 11.74
N MET A 103 11.71 -2.08 10.51
CA MET A 103 12.09 -3.32 9.81
C MET A 103 13.24 -4.03 10.55
N PHE A 104 14.27 -3.29 10.96
CA PHE A 104 15.39 -3.84 11.72
C PHE A 104 14.96 -4.41 13.08
N GLU A 105 13.98 -3.77 13.72
CA GLU A 105 13.41 -4.22 15.00
C GLU A 105 12.32 -5.29 14.84
N ARG A 106 11.99 -5.67 13.60
CA ARG A 106 10.91 -6.62 13.26
C ARG A 106 9.53 -6.17 13.76
N ARG A 107 9.31 -4.86 13.80
CA ARG A 107 8.08 -4.19 14.22
C ARG A 107 7.29 -3.58 13.05
N LEU A 108 7.71 -3.87 11.80
CA LEU A 108 7.03 -3.48 10.56
C LEU A 108 6.34 -4.71 9.96
N GLY A 109 5.03 -4.65 9.80
CA GLY A 109 4.23 -5.73 9.24
C GLY A 109 3.65 -5.39 7.87
N SER A 110 3.35 -6.41 7.08
CA SER A 110 2.67 -6.24 5.80
C SER A 110 1.71 -7.38 5.52
N LEU A 111 0.46 -7.04 5.17
CA LEU A 111 -0.56 -7.99 4.77
C LEU A 111 -0.69 -8.00 3.26
N LYS A 112 -0.39 -9.15 2.65
CA LYS A 112 -0.44 -9.34 1.19
C LYS A 112 -1.88 -9.46 0.72
N TYR A 113 -2.23 -8.68 -0.31
CA TYR A 113 -3.55 -8.67 -0.90
C TYR A 113 -3.50 -8.85 -2.42
N THR A 114 -4.38 -9.69 -2.94
CA THR A 114 -4.45 -10.04 -4.38
C THR A 114 -5.75 -9.60 -5.05
N GLY A 115 -6.66 -8.95 -4.31
CA GLY A 115 -7.90 -8.39 -4.84
C GLY A 115 -7.68 -7.09 -5.62
N PHE A 116 -8.72 -6.27 -5.71
CA PHE A 116 -8.60 -5.01 -6.43
C PHE A 116 -7.76 -3.99 -5.64
N TRP A 117 -6.74 -3.49 -6.28
CA TRP A 117 -5.95 -2.35 -5.84
C TRP A 117 -5.48 -1.57 -7.07
N ALA A 118 -5.59 -0.26 -7.04
CA ALA A 118 -5.05 0.61 -8.09
C ALA A 118 -4.71 1.99 -7.53
N ALA A 119 -3.64 2.60 -8.08
CA ALA A 119 -3.24 3.97 -7.81
C ALA A 119 -3.54 4.86 -9.03
N MET A 120 -3.68 6.15 -8.79
CA MET A 120 -3.88 7.17 -9.82
C MET A 120 -2.65 8.08 -9.88
N ASP A 121 -1.54 7.55 -10.42
CA ASP A 121 -0.28 8.26 -10.53
C ASP A 121 -0.13 9.01 -11.85
N THR A 122 -0.88 8.58 -12.87
CA THR A 122 -0.78 9.12 -14.23
C THR A 122 -2.16 9.51 -14.79
N PHE A 123 -2.14 10.33 -15.85
CA PHE A 123 -3.38 10.65 -16.57
C PHE A 123 -4.06 9.41 -17.19
N LYS A 124 -3.28 8.38 -17.55
CA LYS A 124 -3.81 7.09 -18.03
C LYS A 124 -4.61 6.39 -16.94
N ASP A 125 -4.13 6.43 -15.69
CA ASP A 125 -4.82 5.83 -14.56
C ASP A 125 -6.12 6.58 -14.26
N LYS A 126 -6.10 7.91 -14.33
CA LYS A 126 -7.31 8.73 -14.23
C LYS A 126 -8.36 8.32 -15.27
N ILE A 127 -7.98 8.18 -16.54
CA ILE A 127 -8.89 7.73 -17.61
C ILE A 127 -9.44 6.33 -17.30
N MET A 128 -8.62 5.44 -16.75
CA MET A 128 -9.06 4.11 -16.33
C MET A 128 -10.16 4.20 -15.27
N PHE A 129 -9.95 4.98 -14.21
CA PHE A 129 -10.95 5.18 -13.16
C PHE A 129 -12.22 5.84 -13.67
N ASP A 130 -12.12 6.87 -14.54
CA ASP A 130 -13.28 7.51 -15.16
C ASP A 130 -14.13 6.52 -15.96
N ARG A 131 -13.48 5.62 -16.70
CA ARG A 131 -14.16 4.56 -17.47
C ARG A 131 -14.82 3.52 -16.56
N MET A 132 -14.15 3.09 -15.51
CA MET A 132 -14.70 2.16 -14.52
C MET A 132 -15.93 2.79 -13.85
N HIS A 133 -15.82 4.05 -13.42
CA HIS A 133 -16.94 4.79 -12.83
C HIS A 133 -18.11 4.90 -13.81
N GLY A 134 -17.85 5.26 -15.07
CA GLY A 134 -18.90 5.41 -16.11
C GLY A 134 -19.60 4.09 -16.46
N ARG A 135 -18.95 2.94 -16.23
CA ARG A 135 -19.52 1.60 -16.43
C ARG A 135 -20.16 1.02 -15.17
N ASN A 136 -20.18 1.78 -14.07
CA ASN A 136 -20.62 1.30 -12.75
C ASN A 136 -19.80 0.10 -12.22
N GLU A 137 -18.56 -0.04 -12.68
CA GLU A 137 -17.57 -1.03 -12.24
C GLU A 137 -16.72 -0.41 -11.12
N ARG A 138 -17.23 -0.40 -9.88
CA ARG A 138 -16.63 0.30 -8.74
C ARG A 138 -16.30 -0.68 -7.62
N PRO A 139 -15.30 -1.57 -7.79
CA PRO A 139 -14.96 -2.56 -6.79
C PRO A 139 -14.56 -1.96 -5.43
N TRP A 140 -14.08 -0.72 -5.41
CA TRP A 140 -13.71 0.00 -4.18
C TRP A 140 -14.90 0.49 -3.35
N GLU A 141 -16.13 0.46 -3.88
CA GLU A 141 -17.35 0.79 -3.12
C GLU A 141 -17.77 -0.43 -2.29
N VAL A 142 -17.02 -0.70 -1.22
CA VAL A 142 -17.24 -1.86 -0.33
C VAL A 142 -18.28 -1.64 0.75
N TRP A 143 -18.78 -0.40 0.92
CA TRP A 143 -19.87 -0.07 1.84
C TRP A 143 -21.22 -0.36 1.19
N PRO A 144 -22.19 -0.89 1.95
CA PRO A 144 -23.54 -1.03 1.43
C PRO A 144 -24.07 0.35 1.06
N ASN A 145 -24.64 0.48 -0.16
CA ASN A 145 -25.26 1.71 -0.61
C ASN A 145 -26.18 2.23 0.49
N GLY A 146 -25.83 3.40 1.03
CA GLY A 146 -26.54 3.98 2.15
C GLY A 146 -28.02 4.16 1.82
N THR A 147 -28.86 3.68 2.69
CA THR A 147 -30.26 4.08 2.82
C THR A 147 -30.34 5.52 3.27
#